data_48db2d03b1b0429dbd2ebd6644334834
#
_entry.id   48db2d03b1b0429dbd2ebd6644334834
#
_cell.length_a   1.000
_cell.length_b   1.000
_cell.length_c   1.000
_cell.angle_alpha   90.00
_cell.angle_beta   90.00
_cell.angle_gamma   90.00
#
_symmetry.space_group_name_H-M   'P 1'
#
loop_
_entity.id
_entity.type
_entity.pdbx_description
1 polymer ?
#
loop_
_entity_poly.entity_id
_entity_poly.type
_entity_poly.pdbx_seq_one_letter_code
_entity_poly.pdbx_strand_id
1 'polypeptide(L)'
;MEKKISEKTLKKSFWNWFFFNGCSQQAESMLGMAFGQSMAPVIEELYDTKEEKAEALKRHTSLFNTESQVGSIVNGIVCGMEEANANGKCSPEIISSVKTALIGPTSAIGDSLWVATIIPILLTICLSISQASTATSWLGAALYLIAYPILTCCLSYFLFKFGYRSGLEGMQNIMATGQLDKLTNTMTVMGLIVVGALTASFVSVSLPIQITKDVYDATTGTVLENQVLFNADNMLNTIFPKVLPLGLTMGVYYLYSKKRWSPMKLMGLILVMAGVLTGIGYLCGVYV
;
A
#
# COMPACT_ATOMS: atom_id res chain seq x y z
N MET A 1 -13.76 12.67 35.81
CA MET A 1 -13.23 11.32 35.57
C MET A 1 -12.53 11.31 34.22
N GLU A 2 -11.41 10.64 34.09
CA GLU A 2 -10.73 10.50 32.80
C GLU A 2 -11.59 9.63 31.87
N LYS A 3 -11.89 10.14 30.67
CA LYS A 3 -12.69 9.42 29.67
C LYS A 3 -11.83 8.32 29.06
N LYS A 4 -12.37 7.12 28.97
CA LYS A 4 -11.66 5.95 28.42
C LYS A 4 -12.58 5.16 27.51
N ILE A 5 -12.07 4.70 26.39
CA ILE A 5 -12.83 3.84 25.46
C ILE A 5 -12.93 2.44 26.03
N SER A 6 -14.15 1.91 26.08
CA SER A 6 -14.38 0.53 26.52
C SER A 6 -13.88 -0.49 25.50
N GLU A 7 -13.43 -1.66 25.96
CA GLU A 7 -13.02 -2.77 25.07
C GLU A 7 -14.15 -3.20 24.11
N LYS A 8 -15.41 -3.04 24.52
CA LYS A 8 -16.58 -3.32 23.67
C LYS A 8 -16.65 -2.35 22.51
N THR A 9 -16.44 -1.08 22.76
CA THR A 9 -16.45 -0.02 21.73
C THR A 9 -15.24 -0.13 20.79
N LEU A 10 -14.05 -0.43 21.30
CA LEU A 10 -12.89 -0.72 20.47
C LEU A 10 -13.14 -1.90 19.52
N LYS A 11 -13.70 -2.99 20.03
CA LYS A 11 -14.08 -4.13 19.17
C LYS A 11 -15.12 -3.74 18.13
N LYS A 12 -16.13 -2.94 18.49
CA LYS A 12 -17.14 -2.46 17.55
C LYS A 12 -16.54 -1.57 16.46
N SER A 13 -15.63 -0.67 16.82
CA SER A 13 -14.87 0.15 15.88
C SER A 13 -14.07 -0.72 14.91
N PHE A 14 -13.30 -1.69 15.42
CA PHE A 14 -12.54 -2.63 14.61
C PHE A 14 -13.42 -3.40 13.63
N TRP A 15 -14.53 -3.99 14.08
CA TRP A 15 -15.41 -4.77 13.21
C TRP A 15 -16.11 -3.90 12.15
N ASN A 16 -16.48 -2.67 12.50
CA ASN A 16 -17.01 -1.71 11.54
C ASN A 16 -15.97 -1.42 10.43
N TRP A 17 -14.71 -1.20 10.80
CA TRP A 17 -13.64 -1.04 9.81
C TRP A 17 -13.44 -2.31 8.99
N PHE A 18 -13.26 -3.43 9.66
CA PHE A 18 -12.90 -4.70 9.01
C PHE A 18 -13.90 -5.13 7.93
N PHE A 19 -15.19 -5.04 8.21
CA PHE A 19 -16.23 -5.49 7.28
C PHE A 19 -16.69 -4.41 6.28
N PHE A 20 -16.58 -3.14 6.62
CA PHE A 20 -17.19 -2.08 5.82
C PHE A 20 -16.21 -1.11 5.17
N ASN A 21 -14.87 -1.31 5.30
CA ASN A 21 -13.89 -0.39 4.75
C ASN A 21 -14.04 -0.11 3.24
N GLY A 22 -14.45 -1.09 2.45
CA GLY A 22 -14.67 -0.95 1.01
C GLY A 22 -16.10 -0.60 0.58
N CYS A 23 -17.10 -0.64 1.50
CA CYS A 23 -18.51 -0.50 1.13
C CYS A 23 -18.93 0.91 0.72
N SER A 24 -18.25 1.93 1.25
CA SER A 24 -18.56 3.35 1.02
C SER A 24 -17.45 4.10 0.28
N GLN A 25 -16.68 3.38 -0.52
CA GLN A 25 -15.59 3.97 -1.31
C GLN A 25 -16.14 4.92 -2.37
N GLN A 26 -15.57 6.13 -2.42
CA GLN A 26 -15.94 7.18 -3.36
C GLN A 26 -14.72 7.99 -3.81
N ALA A 27 -14.82 8.65 -4.96
CA ALA A 27 -13.68 9.34 -5.57
C ALA A 27 -13.11 10.49 -4.73
N GLU A 28 -13.91 11.15 -3.91
CA GLU A 28 -13.52 12.34 -3.16
C GLU A 28 -12.79 12.01 -1.85
N SER A 29 -13.31 11.07 -1.07
CA SER A 29 -12.75 10.72 0.25
C SER A 29 -12.17 9.30 0.33
N MET A 30 -12.24 8.54 -0.75
CA MET A 30 -11.82 7.13 -0.83
C MET A 30 -12.46 6.28 0.28
N LEU A 31 -11.69 5.83 1.26
CA LEU A 31 -12.15 5.05 2.43
C LEU A 31 -12.59 5.95 3.60
N GLY A 32 -12.58 7.28 3.44
CA GLY A 32 -12.85 8.23 4.53
C GLY A 32 -14.23 8.04 5.19
N MET A 33 -15.28 7.74 4.40
CA MET A 33 -16.62 7.48 4.96
C MET A 33 -16.63 6.22 5.84
N ALA A 34 -15.98 5.14 5.41
CA ALA A 34 -15.84 3.92 6.20
C ALA A 34 -15.00 4.16 7.47
N PHE A 35 -13.96 5.00 7.37
CA PHE A 35 -13.19 5.40 8.52
C PHE A 35 -14.04 6.17 9.54
N GLY A 36 -14.85 7.14 9.09
CA GLY A 36 -15.81 7.85 9.93
C GLY A 36 -16.84 6.90 10.58
N GLN A 37 -17.37 5.94 9.82
CA GLN A 37 -18.28 4.91 10.34
C GLN A 37 -17.61 4.05 11.42
N SER A 38 -16.35 3.69 11.25
CA SER A 38 -15.63 2.92 12.27
C SER A 38 -15.39 3.72 13.55
N MET A 39 -15.18 5.04 13.42
CA MET A 39 -15.00 5.94 14.55
C MET A 39 -16.30 6.31 15.28
N ALA A 40 -17.45 6.14 14.63
CA ALA A 40 -18.75 6.55 15.21
C ALA A 40 -19.01 5.99 16.63
N PRO A 41 -18.80 4.70 16.95
CA PRO A 41 -18.99 4.20 18.29
C PRO A 41 -18.00 4.79 19.32
N VAL A 42 -16.79 5.13 18.89
CA VAL A 42 -15.76 5.75 19.73
C VAL A 42 -16.16 7.18 20.07
N ILE A 43 -16.61 7.93 19.09
CA ILE A 43 -17.06 9.31 19.24
C ILE A 43 -18.32 9.38 20.11
N GLU A 44 -19.24 8.42 19.94
CA GLU A 44 -20.45 8.35 20.76
C GLU A 44 -20.15 8.14 22.25
N GLU A 45 -19.11 7.38 22.58
CA GLU A 45 -18.67 7.12 23.95
C GLU A 45 -17.86 8.27 24.55
N LEU A 46 -17.06 8.98 23.75
CA LEU A 46 -16.13 9.99 24.24
C LEU A 46 -16.73 11.39 24.36
N TYR A 47 -17.69 11.76 23.52
CA TYR A 47 -18.22 13.11 23.45
C TYR A 47 -19.69 13.17 23.89
N ASP A 48 -20.03 14.24 24.58
CA ASP A 48 -21.35 14.36 25.22
C ASP A 48 -22.33 15.14 24.32
N THR A 49 -21.88 16.24 23.69
CA THR A 49 -22.74 17.11 22.89
C THR A 49 -22.84 16.67 21.42
N LYS A 50 -23.95 17.02 20.77
CA LYS A 50 -24.14 16.73 19.34
C LYS A 50 -23.14 17.47 18.46
N GLU A 51 -22.79 18.67 18.85
CA GLU A 51 -21.86 19.55 18.16
C GLU A 51 -20.45 18.93 18.15
N GLU A 52 -19.93 18.51 19.31
CA GLU A 52 -18.64 17.82 19.41
C GLU A 52 -18.60 16.52 18.62
N LYS A 53 -19.68 15.72 18.69
CA LYS A 53 -19.80 14.47 17.91
C LYS A 53 -19.78 14.72 16.40
N ALA A 54 -20.51 15.75 15.95
CA ALA A 54 -20.56 16.11 14.54
C ALA A 54 -19.20 16.60 14.02
N GLU A 55 -18.51 17.43 14.79
CA GLU A 55 -17.17 17.91 14.45
C GLU A 55 -16.16 16.77 14.40
N ALA A 56 -16.18 15.88 15.40
CA ALA A 56 -15.32 14.70 15.43
C ALA A 56 -15.58 13.76 14.25
N LEU A 57 -16.83 13.47 13.92
CA LEU A 57 -17.17 12.66 12.75
C LEU A 57 -16.72 13.31 11.45
N LYS A 58 -16.92 14.61 11.30
CA LYS A 58 -16.52 15.36 10.09
C LYS A 58 -15.03 15.25 9.81
N ARG A 59 -14.16 15.33 10.84
CA ARG A 59 -12.70 15.16 10.63
C ARG A 59 -12.32 13.76 10.19
N HIS A 60 -13.10 12.74 10.56
CA HIS A 60 -12.82 11.35 10.20
C HIS A 60 -13.37 10.93 8.85
N THR A 61 -14.36 11.64 8.29
CA THR A 61 -14.85 11.42 6.92
C THR A 61 -13.98 12.05 5.84
N SER A 62 -12.95 12.82 6.21
CA SER A 62 -11.95 13.34 5.26
C SER A 62 -11.20 12.23 4.55
N LEU A 63 -10.52 12.57 3.45
CA LEU A 63 -9.73 11.65 2.63
C LEU A 63 -8.91 10.68 3.49
N PHE A 64 -9.11 9.40 3.25
CA PHE A 64 -8.33 8.31 3.80
C PHE A 64 -8.21 7.21 2.76
N ASN A 65 -6.99 6.79 2.43
CA ASN A 65 -6.76 5.72 1.46
C ASN A 65 -5.51 4.95 1.84
N THR A 66 -5.70 3.72 2.30
CA THR A 66 -4.62 2.79 2.65
C THR A 66 -5.00 1.39 2.19
N GLU A 67 -4.04 0.49 2.19
CA GLU A 67 -4.37 -0.93 2.17
C GLU A 67 -5.15 -1.27 3.47
N SER A 68 -6.27 -1.97 3.35
CA SER A 68 -7.29 -2.06 4.41
C SER A 68 -6.83 -2.79 5.66
N GLN A 69 -6.01 -3.82 5.52
CA GLN A 69 -5.56 -4.67 6.62
C GLN A 69 -4.50 -3.95 7.45
N VAL A 70 -3.47 -3.43 6.79
CA VAL A 70 -2.41 -2.65 7.46
C VAL A 70 -2.94 -1.29 7.89
N GLY A 71 -3.88 -0.69 7.15
CA GLY A 71 -4.59 0.53 7.52
C GLY A 71 -5.32 0.48 8.86
N SER A 72 -5.64 -0.72 9.36
CA SER A 72 -6.21 -0.93 10.69
C SER A 72 -5.35 -0.33 11.81
N ILE A 73 -4.04 -0.23 11.64
CA ILE A 73 -3.13 0.40 12.60
C ILE A 73 -3.46 1.89 12.77
N VAL A 74 -3.77 2.58 11.67
CA VAL A 74 -4.11 4.01 11.70
C VAL A 74 -5.43 4.22 12.42
N ASN A 75 -6.42 3.34 12.17
CA ASN A 75 -7.69 3.37 12.87
C ASN A 75 -7.47 3.23 14.40
N GLY A 76 -6.65 2.27 14.82
CA GLY A 76 -6.25 2.11 16.22
C GLY A 76 -5.58 3.35 16.80
N ILE A 77 -4.56 3.90 16.11
CA ILE A 77 -3.86 5.11 16.54
C ILE A 77 -4.83 6.26 16.76
N VAL A 78 -5.74 6.48 15.81
CA VAL A 78 -6.72 7.56 15.88
C VAL A 78 -7.72 7.34 17.02
N CYS A 79 -8.13 6.10 17.32
CA CYS A 79 -8.93 5.82 18.53
C CYS A 79 -8.21 6.26 19.81
N GLY A 80 -6.92 5.96 19.94
CA GLY A 80 -6.12 6.39 21.09
C GLY A 80 -5.94 7.91 21.17
N MET A 81 -5.78 8.55 20.03
CA MET A 81 -5.66 10.02 19.94
C MET A 81 -6.99 10.71 20.28
N GLU A 82 -8.15 10.17 19.87
CA GLU A 82 -9.47 10.71 20.24
C GLU A 82 -9.72 10.56 21.74
N GLU A 83 -9.30 9.46 22.36
CA GLU A 83 -9.35 9.31 23.82
C GLU A 83 -8.49 10.38 24.52
N ALA A 84 -7.29 10.62 24.01
CA ALA A 84 -6.42 11.69 24.53
C ALA A 84 -7.03 13.08 24.32
N ASN A 85 -7.67 13.34 23.18
CA ASN A 85 -8.35 14.61 22.88
C ASN A 85 -9.54 14.87 23.81
N ALA A 86 -10.37 13.85 24.04
CA ALA A 86 -11.49 13.93 24.96
C ALA A 86 -11.09 14.22 26.43
N ASN A 87 -9.82 13.98 26.75
CA ASN A 87 -9.20 14.29 28.06
C ASN A 87 -8.35 15.58 28.02
N GLY A 88 -8.43 16.39 26.94
CA GLY A 88 -7.68 17.63 26.79
C GLY A 88 -6.17 17.46 26.57
N LYS A 89 -5.73 16.24 26.22
CA LYS A 89 -4.32 15.87 26.00
C LYS A 89 -3.89 15.85 24.52
N CYS A 90 -4.76 16.24 23.61
CA CYS A 90 -4.50 16.31 22.17
C CYS A 90 -5.37 17.37 21.53
N SER A 91 -5.01 17.86 20.35
CA SER A 91 -5.89 18.74 19.58
C SER A 91 -6.43 18.03 18.33
N PRO A 92 -7.62 18.46 17.84
CA PRO A 92 -8.22 17.92 16.60
C PRO A 92 -7.31 18.02 15.37
N GLU A 93 -6.50 19.09 15.28
CA GLU A 93 -5.57 19.34 14.18
C GLU A 93 -4.44 18.32 14.17
N ILE A 94 -3.95 17.93 15.34
CA ILE A 94 -2.90 16.91 15.49
C ILE A 94 -3.43 15.56 15.01
N ILE A 95 -4.66 15.19 15.40
CA ILE A 95 -5.30 13.94 14.95
C ILE A 95 -5.39 13.89 13.42
N SER A 96 -5.88 14.97 12.82
CA SER A 96 -6.01 15.09 11.36
C SER A 96 -4.66 15.01 10.65
N SER A 97 -3.64 15.68 11.20
CA SER A 97 -2.28 15.69 10.64
C SER A 97 -1.64 14.31 10.71
N VAL A 98 -1.70 13.62 11.85
CA VAL A 98 -1.15 12.27 12.03
C VAL A 98 -1.88 11.27 11.14
N LYS A 99 -3.22 11.30 11.10
CA LYS A 99 -4.03 10.47 10.21
C LYS A 99 -3.56 10.61 8.76
N THR A 100 -3.41 11.84 8.28
CA THR A 100 -3.01 12.13 6.89
C THR A 100 -1.56 11.70 6.62
N ALA A 101 -0.63 11.95 7.54
CA ALA A 101 0.77 11.57 7.41
C ALA A 101 0.98 10.05 7.33
N LEU A 102 0.11 9.28 7.98
CA LEU A 102 0.19 7.82 8.00
C LEU A 102 -0.38 7.15 6.73
N ILE A 103 -1.18 7.84 5.90
CA ILE A 103 -1.78 7.28 4.69
C ILE A 103 -0.71 6.68 3.77
N GLY A 104 0.29 7.45 3.39
CA GLY A 104 1.33 7.02 2.45
C GLY A 104 2.13 5.80 2.94
N PRO A 105 2.76 5.87 4.12
CA PRO A 105 3.54 4.76 4.66
C PRO A 105 2.73 3.47 4.84
N THR A 106 1.52 3.55 5.41
CA THR A 106 0.70 2.35 5.65
C THR A 106 0.15 1.76 4.37
N SER A 107 -0.23 2.58 3.37
CA SER A 107 -0.60 2.10 2.04
C SER A 107 0.55 1.36 1.39
N ALA A 108 1.73 1.98 1.33
CA ALA A 108 2.90 1.40 0.69
C ALA A 108 3.35 0.07 1.34
N ILE A 109 3.35 0.00 2.68
CA ILE A 109 3.66 -1.23 3.41
C ILE A 109 2.57 -2.29 3.16
N GLY A 110 1.31 -1.91 3.22
CA GLY A 110 0.20 -2.83 3.00
C GLY A 110 0.20 -3.42 1.60
N ASP A 111 0.34 -2.58 0.58
CA ASP A 111 0.36 -3.02 -0.81
C ASP A 111 1.57 -3.93 -1.11
N SER A 112 2.74 -3.65 -0.53
CA SER A 112 3.93 -4.47 -0.76
C SER A 112 3.95 -5.77 0.04
N LEU A 113 3.64 -5.71 1.33
CA LEU A 113 3.70 -6.89 2.20
C LEU A 113 2.45 -7.76 2.09
N TRP A 114 1.26 -7.14 2.19
CA TRP A 114 0.02 -7.88 2.20
C TRP A 114 -0.38 -8.32 0.80
N VAL A 115 -0.58 -7.37 -0.10
CA VAL A 115 -1.12 -7.64 -1.44
C VAL A 115 -0.09 -8.28 -2.36
N ALA A 116 1.15 -7.76 -2.39
CA ALA A 116 2.16 -8.25 -3.34
C ALA A 116 3.03 -9.39 -2.81
N THR A 117 2.98 -9.72 -1.52
CA THR A 117 3.84 -10.78 -0.95
C THR A 117 3.01 -11.87 -0.27
N ILE A 118 2.26 -11.56 0.78
CA ILE A 118 1.58 -12.58 1.61
C ILE A 118 0.48 -13.29 0.83
N ILE A 119 -0.37 -12.55 0.12
CA ILE A 119 -1.45 -13.14 -0.69
C ILE A 119 -0.91 -14.07 -1.79
N PRO A 120 0.06 -13.67 -2.64
CA PRO A 120 0.63 -14.55 -3.65
C PRO A 120 1.32 -15.78 -3.07
N ILE A 121 2.04 -15.67 -1.96
CA ILE A 121 2.67 -16.82 -1.31
C ILE A 121 1.60 -17.81 -0.83
N LEU A 122 0.58 -17.34 -0.11
CA LEU A 122 -0.50 -18.19 0.36
C LEU A 122 -1.22 -18.87 -0.80
N LEU A 123 -1.52 -18.11 -1.86
CA LEU A 123 -2.16 -18.63 -3.07
C LEU A 123 -1.30 -19.69 -3.77
N THR A 124 0.00 -19.45 -3.90
CA THR A 124 0.94 -20.39 -4.53
C THR A 124 1.01 -21.71 -3.75
N ILE A 125 1.06 -21.66 -2.42
CA ILE A 125 1.05 -22.85 -1.56
C ILE A 125 -0.26 -23.63 -1.78
N CYS A 126 -1.39 -22.95 -1.75
CA CYS A 126 -2.70 -23.56 -1.94
C CYS A 126 -2.87 -24.18 -3.35
N LEU A 127 -2.37 -23.50 -4.39
CA LEU A 127 -2.36 -24.02 -5.77
C LEU A 127 -1.47 -25.25 -5.90
N SER A 128 -0.30 -25.26 -5.29
CA SER A 128 0.60 -26.43 -5.31
C SER A 128 -0.06 -27.66 -4.69
N ILE A 129 -0.80 -27.49 -3.59
CA ILE A 129 -1.60 -28.56 -2.97
C ILE A 129 -2.71 -29.04 -3.90
N SER A 130 -3.41 -28.12 -4.58
CA SER A 130 -4.48 -28.47 -5.52
C SER A 130 -3.96 -29.23 -6.74
N GLN A 131 -2.73 -28.96 -7.19
CA GLN A 131 -2.12 -29.59 -8.36
C GLN A 131 -1.42 -30.92 -8.05
N ALA A 132 -1.18 -31.22 -6.78
CA ALA A 132 -0.44 -32.42 -6.38
C ALA A 132 -1.16 -33.74 -6.77
N SER A 133 -2.51 -33.76 -6.78
CA SER A 133 -3.31 -34.92 -7.17
C SER A 133 -4.74 -34.49 -7.50
N THR A 134 -5.36 -35.15 -8.48
CA THR A 134 -6.77 -34.92 -8.84
C THR A 134 -7.71 -35.18 -7.66
N ALA A 135 -7.43 -36.17 -6.81
CA ALA A 135 -8.22 -36.52 -5.64
C ALA A 135 -8.16 -35.43 -4.54
N THR A 136 -7.08 -34.65 -4.48
CA THR A 136 -6.83 -33.61 -3.46
C THR A 136 -6.99 -32.19 -4.00
N SER A 137 -7.42 -32.01 -5.23
CA SER A 137 -7.49 -30.70 -5.92
C SER A 137 -8.37 -29.68 -5.16
N TRP A 138 -9.41 -30.11 -4.47
CA TRP A 138 -10.28 -29.24 -3.67
C TRP A 138 -9.66 -28.76 -2.35
N LEU A 139 -8.65 -29.48 -1.81
CA LEU A 139 -8.01 -29.16 -0.53
C LEU A 139 -7.31 -27.80 -0.54
N GLY A 140 -6.64 -27.44 -1.63
CA GLY A 140 -5.99 -26.14 -1.73
C GLY A 140 -6.98 -25.00 -1.72
N ALA A 141 -8.11 -25.14 -2.43
CA ALA A 141 -9.19 -24.14 -2.39
C ALA A 141 -9.82 -24.03 -1.00
N ALA A 142 -10.09 -25.15 -0.34
CA ALA A 142 -10.62 -25.17 1.03
C ALA A 142 -9.63 -24.53 2.03
N LEU A 143 -8.35 -24.84 1.91
CA LEU A 143 -7.30 -24.26 2.73
C LEU A 143 -7.22 -22.73 2.55
N TYR A 144 -7.27 -22.25 1.32
CA TYR A 144 -7.24 -20.81 1.04
C TYR A 144 -8.48 -20.12 1.63
N LEU A 145 -9.67 -20.70 1.44
CA LEU A 145 -10.94 -20.16 1.96
C LEU A 145 -10.95 -20.00 3.49
N ILE A 146 -10.24 -20.87 4.21
CA ILE A 146 -10.15 -20.83 5.67
C ILE A 146 -8.97 -19.97 6.13
N ALA A 147 -7.78 -20.20 5.57
CA ALA A 147 -6.54 -19.57 6.01
C ALA A 147 -6.52 -18.06 5.75
N TYR A 148 -6.99 -17.63 4.57
CA TYR A 148 -6.98 -16.20 4.19
C TYR A 148 -7.81 -15.32 5.15
N PRO A 149 -9.10 -15.61 5.45
CA PRO A 149 -9.87 -14.79 6.38
C PRO A 149 -9.31 -14.79 7.81
N ILE A 150 -8.80 -15.94 8.28
CA ILE A 150 -8.21 -16.03 9.62
C ILE A 150 -6.97 -15.17 9.70
N LEU A 151 -6.05 -15.30 8.74
CA LEU A 151 -4.80 -14.55 8.70
C LEU A 151 -5.06 -13.04 8.58
N THR A 152 -5.99 -12.65 7.72
CA THR A 152 -6.44 -11.26 7.53
C THR A 152 -7.01 -10.68 8.81
N CYS A 153 -7.91 -11.39 9.47
CA CYS A 153 -8.54 -10.95 10.71
C CYS A 153 -7.52 -10.82 11.86
N CYS A 154 -6.67 -11.83 12.04
CA CYS A 154 -5.64 -11.82 13.08
C CYS A 154 -4.64 -10.67 12.90
N LEU A 155 -4.14 -10.46 11.68
CA LEU A 155 -3.22 -9.37 11.38
C LEU A 155 -3.87 -8.01 11.62
N SER A 156 -5.04 -7.77 11.04
CA SER A 156 -5.75 -6.49 11.17
C SER A 156 -6.07 -6.18 12.63
N TYR A 157 -6.54 -7.17 13.41
CA TYR A 157 -6.87 -6.97 14.83
C TYR A 157 -5.62 -6.70 15.67
N PHE A 158 -4.53 -7.42 15.41
CA PHE A 158 -3.25 -7.17 16.06
C PHE A 158 -2.75 -5.75 15.79
N LEU A 159 -2.75 -5.32 14.53
CA LEU A 159 -2.33 -3.99 14.11
C LEU A 159 -3.22 -2.89 14.70
N PHE A 160 -4.54 -3.11 14.73
CA PHE A 160 -5.48 -2.18 15.36
C PHE A 160 -5.19 -2.00 16.86
N LYS A 161 -5.03 -3.09 17.61
CA LYS A 161 -4.70 -3.02 19.05
C LYS A 161 -3.33 -2.39 19.32
N PHE A 162 -2.34 -2.74 18.51
CA PHE A 162 -1.02 -2.13 18.58
C PHE A 162 -1.11 -0.62 18.32
N GLY A 163 -1.85 -0.23 17.27
CA GLY A 163 -2.11 1.17 16.94
C GLY A 163 -2.76 1.93 18.08
N TYR A 164 -3.80 1.38 18.71
CA TYR A 164 -4.49 2.02 19.83
C TYR A 164 -3.55 2.31 21.01
N ARG A 165 -2.74 1.34 21.41
CA ARG A 165 -1.74 1.54 22.47
C ARG A 165 -0.70 2.60 22.07
N SER A 166 -0.18 2.51 20.85
CA SER A 166 0.80 3.47 20.32
C SER A 166 0.23 4.90 20.23
N GLY A 167 -1.06 5.05 19.90
CA GLY A 167 -1.75 6.34 19.88
C GLY A 167 -1.84 6.98 21.26
N LEU A 168 -2.16 6.20 22.29
CA LEU A 168 -2.21 6.67 23.66
C LEU A 168 -0.83 7.05 24.22
N GLU A 169 0.14 6.14 24.11
CA GLU A 169 1.51 6.34 24.60
C GLU A 169 2.23 7.46 23.84
N GLY A 170 2.03 7.50 22.52
CA GLY A 170 2.59 8.52 21.64
C GLY A 170 2.12 9.92 22.01
N MET A 171 0.83 10.10 22.29
CA MET A 171 0.29 11.39 22.73
C MET A 171 0.85 11.86 24.08
N GLN A 172 1.01 10.97 25.04
CA GLN A 172 1.63 11.29 26.32
C GLN A 172 3.08 11.77 26.14
N ASN A 173 3.85 11.09 25.28
CA ASN A 173 5.23 11.46 24.98
C ASN A 173 5.36 12.76 24.18
N ILE A 174 4.47 12.98 23.19
CA ILE A 174 4.47 14.20 22.37
C ILE A 174 4.16 15.43 23.23
N MET A 175 3.20 15.34 24.13
CA MET A 175 2.89 16.44 25.06
C MET A 175 4.06 16.73 26.03
N ALA A 176 4.74 15.67 26.49
CA ALA A 176 5.87 15.82 27.39
C ALA A 176 7.11 16.45 26.73
N THR A 177 7.30 16.21 25.42
CA THR A 177 8.54 16.56 24.71
C THR A 177 8.38 17.59 23.59
N GLY A 178 7.14 17.93 23.17
CA GLY A 178 6.88 18.87 22.06
C GLY A 178 7.38 18.37 20.68
N GLN A 179 7.62 17.09 20.51
CA GLN A 179 8.30 16.52 19.32
C GLN A 179 7.34 16.12 18.18
N LEU A 180 6.23 16.82 18.01
CA LEU A 180 5.27 16.54 16.93
C LEU A 180 5.93 16.61 15.54
N ASP A 181 6.74 17.65 15.30
CA ASP A 181 7.45 17.82 14.03
C ASP A 181 8.42 16.66 13.74
N LYS A 182 9.06 16.15 14.78
CA LYS A 182 9.96 15.01 14.65
C LYS A 182 9.22 13.73 14.25
N LEU A 183 8.03 13.49 14.82
CA LEU A 183 7.18 12.35 14.44
C LEU A 183 6.74 12.46 12.97
N THR A 184 6.20 13.61 12.58
CA THR A 184 5.76 13.87 11.20
C THR A 184 6.90 13.71 10.19
N ASN A 185 8.07 14.26 10.49
CA ASN A 185 9.26 14.12 9.66
C ASN A 185 9.72 12.66 9.55
N THR A 186 9.73 11.93 10.66
CA THR A 186 10.10 10.50 10.66
C THR A 186 9.14 9.69 9.81
N MET A 187 7.83 9.90 9.92
CA MET A 187 6.80 9.24 9.09
C MET A 187 6.97 9.58 7.61
N THR A 188 7.26 10.84 7.28
CA THR A 188 7.52 11.28 5.90
C THR A 188 8.75 10.60 5.32
N VAL A 189 9.87 10.55 6.05
CA VAL A 189 11.10 9.88 5.61
C VAL A 189 10.85 8.39 5.41
N MET A 190 10.17 7.73 6.34
CA MET A 190 9.80 6.31 6.22
C MET A 190 8.93 6.08 4.98
N GLY A 191 7.93 6.92 4.74
CA GLY A 191 7.08 6.85 3.53
C GLY A 191 7.88 6.99 2.24
N LEU A 192 8.83 7.92 2.19
CA LEU A 192 9.70 8.12 1.02
C LEU A 192 10.62 6.90 0.77
N ILE A 193 11.16 6.30 1.84
CA ILE A 193 11.98 5.08 1.72
C ILE A 193 11.14 3.94 1.15
N VAL A 194 9.93 3.74 1.67
CA VAL A 194 9.02 2.67 1.19
C VAL A 194 8.62 2.92 -0.26
N VAL A 195 8.23 4.14 -0.63
CA VAL A 195 7.91 4.50 -2.02
C VAL A 195 9.10 4.26 -2.95
N GLY A 196 10.32 4.60 -2.50
CA GLY A 196 11.55 4.34 -3.26
C GLY A 196 11.79 2.84 -3.48
N ALA A 197 11.63 2.03 -2.44
CA ALA A 197 11.77 0.57 -2.51
C ALA A 197 10.72 -0.07 -3.44
N LEU A 198 9.46 0.38 -3.35
CA LEU A 198 8.38 -0.07 -4.24
C LEU A 198 8.65 0.31 -5.70
N THR A 199 9.11 1.53 -5.95
CA THR A 199 9.51 1.96 -7.29
C THR A 199 10.58 1.04 -7.88
N ALA A 200 11.62 0.72 -7.11
CA ALA A 200 12.67 -0.18 -7.55
C ALA A 200 12.18 -1.63 -7.81
N SER A 201 11.15 -2.06 -7.09
CA SER A 201 10.60 -3.41 -7.20
C SER A 201 9.56 -3.57 -8.31
N PHE A 202 8.64 -2.62 -8.42
CA PHE A 202 7.48 -2.73 -9.32
C PHE A 202 7.64 -2.02 -10.66
N VAL A 203 8.45 -0.95 -10.72
CA VAL A 203 8.70 -0.31 -12.01
C VAL A 203 9.70 -1.15 -12.78
N SER A 204 9.24 -1.75 -13.88
CA SER A 204 10.08 -2.48 -14.83
C SER A 204 9.98 -1.81 -16.20
N VAL A 205 11.13 -1.51 -16.77
CA VAL A 205 11.25 -1.00 -18.14
C VAL A 205 12.32 -1.83 -18.81
N SER A 206 11.99 -2.46 -19.92
CA SER A 206 12.93 -3.20 -20.74
C SER A 206 13.14 -2.50 -22.07
N LEU A 207 14.37 -2.54 -22.57
CA LEU A 207 14.67 -2.10 -23.93
C LEU A 207 14.50 -3.27 -24.89
N PRO A 208 13.53 -3.20 -25.81
CA PRO A 208 13.30 -4.26 -26.80
C PRO A 208 14.30 -4.16 -27.96
N ILE A 209 15.59 -4.10 -27.63
CA ILE A 209 16.68 -4.04 -28.63
C ILE A 209 17.56 -5.26 -28.41
N GLN A 210 17.43 -6.24 -29.30
CA GLN A 210 18.30 -7.40 -29.33
C GLN A 210 18.75 -7.69 -30.75
N ILE A 211 19.96 -8.25 -30.90
CA ILE A 211 20.51 -8.74 -32.16
C ILE A 211 20.57 -10.26 -32.04
N THR A 212 19.82 -10.92 -32.87
CA THR A 212 19.82 -12.39 -33.00
C THR A 212 20.52 -12.83 -34.26
N LYS A 213 21.14 -13.98 -34.21
CA LYS A 213 21.77 -14.61 -35.38
C LYS A 213 21.64 -16.12 -35.26
N ASP A 214 21.45 -16.77 -36.38
CA ASP A 214 21.53 -18.23 -36.44
C ASP A 214 23.00 -18.65 -36.30
N VAL A 215 23.26 -19.52 -35.35
CA VAL A 215 24.60 -20.03 -35.04
C VAL A 215 24.66 -21.51 -35.36
N TYR A 216 25.63 -21.91 -36.18
CA TYR A 216 25.90 -23.31 -36.45
C TYR A 216 26.67 -23.93 -35.27
N ASP A 217 26.06 -24.93 -34.63
CA ASP A 217 26.74 -25.72 -33.61
C ASP A 217 27.54 -26.83 -34.26
N ALA A 218 28.85 -26.67 -34.29
CA ALA A 218 29.77 -27.64 -34.87
C ALA A 218 29.82 -28.99 -34.15
N THR A 219 29.32 -29.04 -32.91
CA THR A 219 29.32 -30.30 -32.10
C THR A 219 28.09 -31.16 -32.37
N THR A 220 26.96 -30.55 -32.61
CA THR A 220 25.69 -31.23 -32.87
C THR A 220 25.31 -31.28 -34.35
N GLY A 221 25.99 -30.49 -35.20
CA GLY A 221 25.71 -30.40 -36.65
C GLY A 221 24.39 -29.72 -36.98
N THR A 222 23.77 -29.02 -36.01
CA THR A 222 22.48 -28.35 -36.15
C THR A 222 22.63 -26.82 -36.17
N VAL A 223 21.72 -26.12 -36.87
CA VAL A 223 21.61 -24.66 -36.81
C VAL A 223 20.73 -24.32 -35.62
N LEU A 224 21.31 -23.57 -34.68
CA LEU A 224 20.57 -22.99 -33.57
C LEU A 224 20.01 -21.65 -34.06
N GLU A 225 18.71 -21.64 -34.35
CA GLU A 225 18.01 -20.44 -34.83
C GLU A 225 17.86 -19.39 -33.72
N ASN A 226 17.90 -18.10 -34.09
CA ASN A 226 17.63 -16.98 -33.24
C ASN A 226 18.48 -16.87 -31.93
N GLN A 227 19.77 -17.25 -32.01
CA GLN A 227 20.65 -17.05 -30.85
C GLN A 227 20.88 -15.55 -30.59
N VAL A 228 20.62 -15.11 -29.34
CA VAL A 228 20.78 -13.73 -28.91
C VAL A 228 22.27 -13.40 -28.77
N LEU A 229 22.84 -12.64 -29.70
CA LEU A 229 24.23 -12.17 -29.65
C LEU A 229 24.40 -10.92 -28.79
N PHE A 230 23.39 -10.04 -28.79
CA PHE A 230 23.41 -8.81 -28.06
C PHE A 230 22.01 -8.50 -27.51
N ASN A 231 21.94 -8.15 -26.24
CA ASN A 231 20.72 -7.68 -25.59
C ASN A 231 21.03 -6.41 -24.80
N ALA A 232 20.50 -5.29 -25.29
CA ALA A 232 20.77 -3.97 -24.71
C ALA A 232 20.29 -3.86 -23.27
N ASP A 233 19.15 -4.49 -22.95
CA ASP A 233 18.56 -4.48 -21.60
C ASP A 233 19.46 -5.23 -20.60
N ASN A 234 19.90 -6.44 -20.95
CA ASN A 234 20.82 -7.22 -20.12
C ASN A 234 22.15 -6.52 -19.89
N MET A 235 22.73 -5.93 -20.95
CA MET A 235 23.98 -5.17 -20.85
C MET A 235 23.83 -3.97 -19.93
N LEU A 236 22.76 -3.20 -20.09
CA LEU A 236 22.50 -2.03 -19.27
C LEU A 236 22.26 -2.40 -17.81
N ASN A 237 21.47 -3.44 -17.55
CA ASN A 237 21.19 -3.93 -16.19
C ASN A 237 22.41 -4.58 -15.51
N THR A 238 23.38 -5.08 -16.28
CA THR A 238 24.64 -5.59 -15.73
C THR A 238 25.56 -4.45 -15.25
N ILE A 239 25.61 -3.34 -16.00
CA ILE A 239 26.45 -2.18 -15.65
C ILE A 239 25.76 -1.31 -14.57
N PHE A 240 24.49 -0.99 -14.79
CA PHE A 240 23.68 -0.16 -13.91
C PHE A 240 22.30 -0.80 -13.68
N PRO A 241 22.18 -1.66 -12.64
CA PRO A 241 20.90 -2.31 -12.32
C PRO A 241 19.79 -1.27 -12.10
N LYS A 242 18.63 -1.49 -12.75
CA LYS A 242 17.43 -0.65 -12.58
C LYS A 242 17.59 0.83 -12.96
N VAL A 243 18.58 1.20 -13.77
CA VAL A 243 18.77 2.60 -14.19
C VAL A 243 17.60 3.13 -15.04
N LEU A 244 16.98 2.29 -15.88
CA LEU A 244 15.82 2.67 -16.69
C LEU A 244 14.58 2.97 -15.84
N PRO A 245 14.19 2.09 -14.91
CA PRO A 245 13.15 2.38 -13.92
C PRO A 245 13.41 3.68 -13.14
N LEU A 246 14.64 3.87 -12.69
CA LEU A 246 15.04 5.10 -11.98
C LEU A 246 14.87 6.34 -12.85
N GLY A 247 15.40 6.29 -14.09
CA GLY A 247 15.32 7.39 -15.05
C GLY A 247 13.86 7.75 -15.39
N LEU A 248 13.02 6.76 -15.64
CA LEU A 248 11.60 6.96 -15.89
C LEU A 248 10.90 7.61 -14.68
N THR A 249 11.14 7.09 -13.48
CA THR A 249 10.54 7.62 -12.25
C THR A 249 10.97 9.07 -12.00
N MET A 250 12.26 9.36 -12.14
CA MET A 250 12.77 10.72 -11.97
C MET A 250 12.26 11.67 -13.06
N GLY A 251 12.11 11.20 -14.30
CA GLY A 251 11.50 11.97 -15.39
C GLY A 251 10.03 12.31 -15.09
N VAL A 252 9.25 11.34 -14.67
CA VAL A 252 7.84 11.54 -14.27
C VAL A 252 7.75 12.49 -13.07
N TYR A 253 8.61 12.31 -12.06
CA TYR A 253 8.67 13.19 -10.90
C TYR A 253 9.03 14.64 -11.31
N TYR A 254 9.98 14.83 -12.20
CA TYR A 254 10.33 16.16 -12.72
C TYR A 254 9.16 16.82 -13.44
N LEU A 255 8.46 16.09 -14.31
CA LEU A 255 7.29 16.60 -15.02
C LEU A 255 6.15 16.96 -14.06
N TYR A 256 5.94 16.12 -13.04
CA TYR A 256 4.93 16.37 -12.02
C TYR A 256 5.28 17.59 -11.16
N SER A 257 6.48 17.61 -10.56
CA SER A 257 6.86 18.59 -9.54
C SER A 257 7.25 19.96 -10.15
N LYS A 258 8.00 19.96 -11.23
CA LYS A 258 8.51 21.20 -11.87
C LYS A 258 7.61 21.73 -12.98
N LYS A 259 7.12 20.85 -13.84
CA LYS A 259 6.23 21.24 -14.96
C LYS A 259 4.75 21.24 -14.60
N ARG A 260 4.39 20.77 -13.40
CA ARG A 260 3.00 20.68 -12.88
C ARG A 260 2.04 19.96 -13.85
N TRP A 261 2.51 18.91 -14.48
CA TRP A 261 1.66 18.08 -15.32
C TRP A 261 0.63 17.34 -14.45
N SER A 262 -0.60 17.26 -14.93
CA SER A 262 -1.62 16.46 -14.24
C SER A 262 -1.30 14.96 -14.33
N PRO A 263 -1.71 14.15 -13.34
CA PRO A 263 -1.55 12.69 -13.36
C PRO A 263 -2.06 12.05 -14.67
N MET A 264 -3.18 12.52 -15.21
CA MET A 264 -3.74 12.03 -16.47
C MET A 264 -2.79 12.24 -17.67
N LYS A 265 -2.11 13.40 -17.75
CA LYS A 265 -1.11 13.66 -18.80
C LYS A 265 0.10 12.76 -18.67
N LEU A 266 0.54 12.49 -17.43
CA LEU A 266 1.65 11.58 -17.13
C LEU A 266 1.31 10.14 -17.49
N MET A 267 0.11 9.67 -17.16
CA MET A 267 -0.39 8.36 -17.57
C MET A 267 -0.44 8.22 -19.09
N GLY A 268 -0.96 9.24 -19.80
CA GLY A 268 -0.97 9.27 -21.26
C GLY A 268 0.44 9.19 -21.84
N LEU A 269 1.40 9.94 -21.28
CA LEU A 269 2.81 9.88 -21.70
C LEU A 269 3.40 8.48 -21.54
N ILE A 270 3.19 7.85 -20.38
CA ILE A 270 3.69 6.48 -20.11
C ILE A 270 3.08 5.48 -21.10
N LEU A 271 1.77 5.61 -21.38
CA LEU A 271 1.07 4.74 -22.32
C LEU A 271 1.60 4.88 -23.75
N VAL A 272 1.86 6.11 -24.20
CA VAL A 272 2.48 6.38 -25.49
C VAL A 272 3.91 5.83 -25.56
N MET A 273 4.71 6.02 -24.50
CA MET A 273 6.05 5.45 -24.42
C MET A 273 6.03 3.92 -24.49
N ALA A 274 5.13 3.27 -23.76
CA ALA A 274 4.97 1.83 -23.80
C ALA A 274 4.59 1.35 -25.21
N GLY A 275 3.65 2.01 -25.88
CA GLY A 275 3.26 1.70 -27.26
C GLY A 275 4.42 1.83 -28.24
N VAL A 276 5.21 2.90 -28.11
CA VAL A 276 6.42 3.11 -28.96
C VAL A 276 7.46 2.01 -28.72
N LEU A 277 7.76 1.69 -27.47
CA LEU A 277 8.71 0.62 -27.13
C LEU A 277 8.25 -0.75 -27.65
N THR A 278 6.97 -1.05 -27.49
CA THR A 278 6.37 -2.30 -28.03
C THR A 278 6.46 -2.34 -29.55
N GLY A 279 6.17 -1.22 -30.24
CA GLY A 279 6.29 -1.10 -31.70
C GLY A 279 7.72 -1.31 -32.18
N ILE A 280 8.70 -0.73 -31.49
CA ILE A 280 10.13 -0.96 -31.79
C ILE A 280 10.47 -2.45 -31.57
N GLY A 281 10.02 -3.07 -30.49
CA GLY A 281 10.26 -4.48 -30.21
C GLY A 281 9.69 -5.41 -31.28
N TYR A 282 8.51 -5.11 -31.80
CA TYR A 282 7.92 -5.84 -32.92
C TYR A 282 8.75 -5.67 -34.20
N LEU A 283 9.20 -4.45 -34.52
CA LEU A 283 10.06 -4.17 -35.69
C LEU A 283 11.44 -4.84 -35.58
N CYS A 284 11.95 -5.01 -34.36
CA CYS A 284 13.24 -5.67 -34.10
C CYS A 284 13.10 -7.22 -33.95
N GLY A 285 11.91 -7.78 -34.14
CA GLY A 285 11.69 -9.23 -34.04
C GLY A 285 11.81 -9.80 -32.61
N VAL A 286 11.65 -8.97 -31.60
CA VAL A 286 11.72 -9.38 -30.18
C VAL A 286 10.42 -10.05 -29.71
N TYR A 287 9.31 -9.72 -30.33
CA TYR A 287 7.96 -10.18 -30.01
C TYR A 287 7.33 -10.93 -31.19
N VAL A 288 8.00 -11.97 -31.68
CA VAL A 288 7.45 -12.89 -32.69
C VAL A 288 7.00 -14.18 -32.07
#